data_c073437e0a5e4619998f5ef876c3f40a
#
_entry.id   c073437e0a5e4619998f5ef876c3f40a
#
_cell.length_a   1.000
_cell.length_b   1.000
_cell.length_c   1.000
_cell.angle_alpha   90.00
_cell.angle_beta   90.00
_cell.angle_gamma   90.00
#
_symmetry.space_group_name_H-M   'P 1'
#
loop_
_entity.id
_entity.type
_entity.pdbx_description
1 polymer ?
#
loop_
_entity_poly.entity_id
_entity_poly.type
_entity_poly.pdbx_seq_one_letter_code
_entity_poly.pdbx_strand_id
1 'polypeptide(L)'
;LPMCSPIGDGAAAVILVSKRKALELGLQNAVRVVSSVLGSGMDQSLNEPNLAERCVQTVYEEAGLGPADLSCVELHDASAPSELMTYEYLGLCAKGESGALVESGATRLGGRIPVNTSGGLLRKGHPVGATGAAQIVELSLQLQGRAGKRQVEGATVGLAHNAGGSLGLDTAATVVSLLARENLS
;
A
#
# COMPACT_ATOMS: atom_id res chain seq x y z
N LEU A 1 -21.43 -10.38 -1.63
CA LEU A 1 -21.63 -9.16 -0.81
C LEU A 1 -20.85 -9.18 0.52
N PRO A 2 -20.90 -10.25 1.39
CA PRO A 2 -20.18 -10.21 2.68
C PRO A 2 -18.65 -10.06 2.60
N MET A 3 -18.06 -10.29 1.44
CA MET A 3 -16.61 -10.19 1.21
C MET A 3 -16.20 -8.91 0.46
N CYS A 4 -17.12 -7.97 0.27
CA CYS A 4 -16.84 -6.71 -0.41
C CYS A 4 -16.82 -5.56 0.60
N SER A 5 -15.99 -4.57 0.35
CA SER A 5 -15.94 -3.36 1.17
C SER A 5 -17.25 -2.56 1.08
N PRO A 6 -17.76 -2.04 2.20
CA PRO A 6 -18.90 -1.12 2.16
C PRO A 6 -18.44 0.25 1.65
N ILE A 7 -19.31 0.93 0.88
CA ILE A 7 -19.12 2.34 0.57
C ILE A 7 -19.32 3.13 1.87
N GLY A 8 -18.46 4.10 2.12
CA GLY A 8 -18.52 4.94 3.31
C GLY A 8 -18.14 6.39 3.01
N ASP A 9 -18.42 7.26 3.96
CA ASP A 9 -17.98 8.64 3.94
C ASP A 9 -16.64 8.79 4.66
N GLY A 10 -15.79 9.66 4.17
CA GLY A 10 -14.48 9.90 4.79
C GLY A 10 -13.69 10.98 4.06
N ALA A 11 -12.67 11.50 4.76
CA ALA A 11 -11.74 12.46 4.22
C ALA A 11 -10.33 12.12 4.71
N ALA A 12 -9.34 12.43 3.90
CA ALA A 12 -7.93 12.36 4.25
C ALA A 12 -7.17 13.50 3.58
N ALA A 13 -6.15 14.01 4.26
CA ALA A 13 -5.30 15.07 3.74
C ALA A 13 -3.83 14.77 4.05
N VAL A 14 -2.97 15.06 3.08
CA VAL A 14 -1.50 14.90 3.19
C VAL A 14 -0.86 16.20 2.77
N ILE A 15 0.17 16.61 3.50
CA ILE A 15 0.99 17.78 3.13
C ILE A 15 2.31 17.26 2.57
N LEU A 16 2.60 17.62 1.33
CA LEU A 16 3.87 17.31 0.67
C LEU A 16 4.76 18.55 0.67
N VAL A 17 6.00 18.37 1.07
CA VAL A 17 7.02 19.44 1.06
C VAL A 17 8.32 18.90 0.48
N SER A 18 9.15 19.78 -0.07
CA SER A 18 10.52 19.40 -0.44
C SER A 18 11.35 19.11 0.81
N LYS A 19 12.41 18.29 0.68
CA LYS A 19 13.35 18.03 1.77
C LYS A 19 13.90 19.35 2.37
N ARG A 20 14.25 20.30 1.52
CA ARG A 20 14.70 21.65 1.96
C ARG A 20 13.64 22.30 2.86
N LYS A 21 12.37 22.28 2.44
CA LYS A 21 11.29 22.89 3.23
C LYS A 21 11.02 22.15 4.54
N ALA A 22 11.15 20.83 4.54
CA ALA A 22 11.04 20.03 5.76
C ALA A 22 12.11 20.42 6.79
N LEU A 23 13.36 20.61 6.35
CA LEU A 23 14.47 21.08 7.19
C LEU A 23 14.21 22.51 7.71
N GLU A 24 13.78 23.44 6.86
CA GLU A 24 13.40 24.79 7.26
C GLU A 24 12.31 24.83 8.33
N LEU A 25 11.38 23.88 8.29
CA LEU A 25 10.29 23.74 9.26
C LEU A 25 10.70 22.95 10.52
N GLY A 26 11.93 22.44 10.59
CA GLY A 26 12.42 21.67 11.73
C GLY A 26 11.73 20.30 11.90
N LEU A 27 11.25 19.70 10.81
CA LEU A 27 10.58 18.39 10.87
C LEU A 27 11.61 17.29 11.13
N GLN A 28 11.54 16.66 12.30
CA GLN A 28 12.50 15.63 12.72
C GLN A 28 12.18 14.25 12.14
N ASN A 29 10.89 13.89 12.07
CA ASN A 29 10.41 12.57 11.66
C ASN A 29 9.62 12.69 10.37
N ALA A 30 10.31 12.97 9.28
CA ALA A 30 9.69 13.04 7.96
C ALA A 30 9.51 11.64 7.38
N VAL A 31 8.54 11.51 6.48
CA VAL A 31 8.36 10.33 5.64
C VAL A 31 8.67 10.73 4.21
N ARG A 32 9.61 10.05 3.61
CA ARG A 32 10.03 10.29 2.23
C ARG A 32 9.19 9.46 1.27
N VAL A 33 8.67 10.07 0.23
CA VAL A 33 8.19 9.34 -0.95
C VAL A 33 9.43 8.90 -1.73
N VAL A 34 9.67 7.59 -1.77
CA VAL A 34 10.83 6.99 -2.45
C VAL A 34 10.55 6.87 -3.93
N SER A 35 9.39 6.28 -4.27
CA SER A 35 8.87 6.18 -5.63
C SER A 35 7.34 6.21 -5.58
N SER A 36 6.71 6.68 -6.65
CA SER A 36 5.25 6.65 -6.80
C SER A 36 4.90 6.58 -8.28
N VAL A 37 4.29 5.49 -8.69
CA VAL A 37 3.96 5.18 -10.09
C VAL A 37 2.46 5.11 -10.25
N LEU A 38 1.93 5.87 -11.20
CA LEU A 38 0.57 5.77 -11.72
C LEU A 38 0.61 5.09 -13.08
N GLY A 39 -0.08 3.98 -13.20
CA GLY A 39 -0.25 3.27 -14.47
C GLY A 39 -1.70 3.25 -14.95
N SER A 40 -1.87 3.11 -16.25
CA SER A 40 -3.15 2.85 -16.91
C SER A 40 -3.24 1.40 -17.36
N GLY A 41 -4.43 0.82 -17.23
CA GLY A 41 -4.72 -0.52 -17.73
C GLY A 41 -4.62 -0.59 -19.26
N MET A 42 -4.48 -1.81 -19.73
CA MET A 42 -4.47 -2.11 -21.17
C MET A 42 -5.31 -3.37 -21.42
N ASP A 43 -5.71 -3.57 -22.66
CA ASP A 43 -6.26 -4.85 -23.06
C ASP A 43 -5.13 -5.88 -23.08
N GLN A 44 -5.27 -6.91 -22.27
CA GLN A 44 -4.22 -7.91 -22.05
C GLN A 44 -4.77 -9.31 -21.94
N SER A 45 -3.91 -10.30 -22.13
CA SER A 45 -4.22 -11.71 -21.90
C SER A 45 -3.98 -12.10 -20.43
N LEU A 46 -4.56 -13.22 -20.01
CA LEU A 46 -4.38 -13.77 -18.64
C LEU A 46 -2.92 -14.13 -18.28
N ASN A 47 -2.06 -14.28 -19.29
CA ASN A 47 -0.67 -14.68 -19.09
C ASN A 47 0.30 -13.49 -19.02
N GLU A 48 -0.20 -12.28 -19.22
CA GLU A 48 0.59 -11.05 -19.14
C GLU A 48 0.53 -10.46 -17.73
N PRO A 49 1.59 -9.77 -17.28
CA PRO A 49 1.57 -9.08 -16.00
C PRO A 49 0.45 -8.04 -15.97
N ASN A 50 -0.40 -8.08 -14.94
CA ASN A 50 -1.44 -7.08 -14.75
C ASN A 50 -0.85 -5.71 -14.35
N LEU A 51 -1.70 -4.68 -14.33
CA LEU A 51 -1.25 -3.32 -14.02
C LEU A 51 -0.58 -3.19 -12.65
N ALA A 52 -1.06 -3.90 -11.62
CA ALA A 52 -0.45 -3.85 -10.30
C ALA A 52 0.96 -4.46 -10.31
N GLU A 53 1.16 -5.60 -10.99
CA GLU A 53 2.47 -6.22 -11.17
C GLU A 53 3.43 -5.28 -11.92
N ARG A 54 2.98 -4.64 -12.99
CA ARG A 54 3.80 -3.68 -13.76
C ARG A 54 4.19 -2.46 -12.92
N CYS A 55 3.23 -1.86 -12.21
CA CYS A 55 3.49 -0.68 -11.38
C CYS A 55 4.43 -0.99 -10.22
N VAL A 56 4.22 -2.11 -9.51
CA VAL A 56 5.06 -2.47 -8.37
C VAL A 56 6.48 -2.81 -8.78
N GLN A 57 6.66 -3.48 -9.92
CA GLN A 57 8.00 -3.75 -10.46
C GLN A 57 8.75 -2.44 -10.71
N THR A 58 8.11 -1.47 -11.39
CA THR A 58 8.72 -0.15 -11.62
C THR A 58 9.08 0.54 -10.31
N VAL A 59 8.18 0.51 -9.31
CA VAL A 59 8.43 1.12 -7.99
C VAL A 59 9.62 0.48 -7.30
N TYR A 60 9.75 -0.85 -7.32
CA TYR A 60 10.87 -1.56 -6.71
C TYR A 60 12.19 -1.26 -7.43
N GLU A 61 12.19 -1.23 -8.76
CA GLU A 61 13.36 -0.89 -9.57
C GLU A 61 13.84 0.54 -9.31
N GLU A 62 12.93 1.53 -9.33
CA GLU A 62 13.26 2.93 -9.04
C GLU A 62 13.77 3.15 -7.62
N ALA A 63 13.24 2.40 -6.66
CA ALA A 63 13.63 2.50 -5.26
C ALA A 63 14.93 1.72 -4.92
N GLY A 64 15.30 0.75 -5.73
CA GLY A 64 16.35 -0.22 -5.39
C GLY A 64 15.98 -1.10 -4.19
N LEU A 65 14.68 -1.34 -4.00
CA LEU A 65 14.11 -2.12 -2.90
C LEU A 65 13.24 -3.25 -3.47
N GLY A 66 12.87 -4.20 -2.61
CA GLY A 66 11.98 -5.29 -2.98
C GLY A 66 10.98 -5.64 -1.88
N PRO A 67 10.12 -6.64 -2.10
CA PRO A 67 9.09 -7.02 -1.14
C PRO A 67 9.66 -7.47 0.23
N ALA A 68 10.92 -7.94 0.27
CA ALA A 68 11.59 -8.32 1.50
C ALA A 68 11.98 -7.12 2.40
N ASP A 69 12.07 -5.92 1.82
CA ASP A 69 12.43 -4.70 2.54
C ASP A 69 11.21 -4.01 3.17
N LEU A 70 9.99 -4.44 2.83
CA LEU A 70 8.76 -3.85 3.33
C LEU A 70 8.51 -4.19 4.79
N SER A 71 8.17 -3.19 5.58
CA SER A 71 7.74 -3.33 6.98
C SER A 71 6.22 -3.47 7.10
N CYS A 72 5.46 -2.81 6.24
CA CYS A 72 3.99 -2.87 6.20
C CYS A 72 3.44 -2.45 4.84
N VAL A 73 2.20 -2.86 4.57
CA VAL A 73 1.50 -2.57 3.31
C VAL A 73 0.08 -2.08 3.61
N GLU A 74 -0.35 -1.04 2.92
CA GLU A 74 -1.76 -0.65 2.79
C GLU A 74 -2.18 -0.88 1.33
N LEU A 75 -3.04 -1.84 1.08
CA LEU A 75 -3.49 -2.20 -0.26
C LEU A 75 -5.00 -2.01 -0.43
N HIS A 76 -5.45 -2.00 -1.68
CA HIS A 76 -6.84 -1.80 -2.07
C HIS A 76 -7.62 -3.12 -1.99
N ASP A 77 -8.12 -3.45 -0.80
CA ASP A 77 -8.93 -4.62 -0.50
C ASP A 77 -10.43 -4.35 -0.78
N ALA A 78 -10.78 -4.07 -2.03
CA ALA A 78 -12.18 -3.88 -2.41
C ALA A 78 -13.03 -5.14 -2.14
N SER A 79 -12.41 -6.31 -2.14
CA SER A 79 -12.98 -7.57 -1.72
C SER A 79 -11.90 -8.48 -1.13
N ALA A 80 -12.28 -9.45 -0.28
CA ALA A 80 -11.33 -10.39 0.28
C ALA A 80 -10.57 -11.21 -0.79
N PRO A 81 -11.18 -11.68 -1.89
CA PRO A 81 -10.43 -12.31 -2.98
C PRO A 81 -9.41 -11.37 -3.64
N SER A 82 -9.75 -10.09 -3.84
CA SER A 82 -8.82 -9.15 -4.43
C SER A 82 -7.62 -8.85 -3.52
N GLU A 83 -7.81 -8.89 -2.21
CA GLU A 83 -6.71 -8.78 -1.26
C GLU A 83 -5.71 -9.93 -1.43
N LEU A 84 -6.19 -11.18 -1.50
CA LEU A 84 -5.35 -12.36 -1.72
C LEU A 84 -4.56 -12.28 -3.03
N MET A 85 -5.22 -11.90 -4.12
CA MET A 85 -4.56 -11.73 -5.42
C MET A 85 -3.50 -10.62 -5.36
N THR A 86 -3.78 -9.54 -4.66
CA THR A 86 -2.85 -8.41 -4.53
C THR A 86 -1.59 -8.79 -3.75
N TYR A 87 -1.65 -9.70 -2.79
CA TYR A 87 -0.43 -10.22 -2.14
C TYR A 87 0.56 -10.82 -3.14
N GLU A 88 0.05 -11.57 -4.11
CA GLU A 88 0.85 -12.19 -5.17
C GLU A 88 1.38 -11.12 -6.13
N TYR A 89 0.54 -10.17 -6.54
CA TYR A 89 0.93 -9.07 -7.44
C TYR A 89 2.03 -8.19 -6.85
N LEU A 90 1.99 -7.94 -5.54
CA LEU A 90 3.01 -7.17 -4.83
C LEU A 90 4.26 -7.99 -4.47
N GLY A 91 4.28 -9.30 -4.78
CA GLY A 91 5.40 -10.18 -4.49
C GLY A 91 5.56 -10.54 -3.01
N LEU A 92 4.50 -10.40 -2.21
CA LEU A 92 4.54 -10.77 -0.79
C LEU A 92 4.61 -12.29 -0.58
N CYS A 93 4.16 -13.04 -1.58
CA CYS A 93 4.26 -14.49 -1.71
C CYS A 93 4.31 -14.90 -3.19
N ALA A 94 4.60 -16.16 -3.47
CA ALA A 94 4.54 -16.71 -4.83
C ALA A 94 3.09 -16.87 -5.29
N LYS A 95 2.89 -16.97 -6.61
CA LYS A 95 1.56 -17.22 -7.20
C LYS A 95 0.96 -18.52 -6.66
N GLY A 96 -0.29 -18.43 -6.18
CA GLY A 96 -1.02 -19.54 -5.55
C GLY A 96 -0.75 -19.74 -4.06
N GLU A 97 0.10 -18.93 -3.42
CA GLU A 97 0.48 -19.07 -2.01
C GLU A 97 -0.18 -18.04 -1.07
N SER A 98 -1.02 -17.16 -1.59
CA SER A 98 -1.67 -16.10 -0.79
C SER A 98 -2.50 -16.67 0.37
N GLY A 99 -3.18 -17.80 0.19
CA GLY A 99 -3.90 -18.49 1.26
C GLY A 99 -2.98 -18.95 2.40
N ALA A 100 -1.86 -19.61 2.06
CA ALA A 100 -0.87 -20.05 3.03
C ALA A 100 -0.23 -18.86 3.76
N LEU A 101 0.02 -17.73 3.07
CA LEU A 101 0.52 -16.51 3.69
C LEU A 101 -0.44 -16.01 4.79
N VAL A 102 -1.74 -15.99 4.52
CA VAL A 102 -2.75 -15.56 5.51
C VAL A 102 -2.85 -16.54 6.67
N GLU A 103 -2.93 -17.86 6.39
CA GLU A 103 -3.02 -18.90 7.41
C GLU A 103 -1.83 -18.90 8.37
N SER A 104 -0.63 -18.60 7.88
CA SER A 104 0.58 -18.47 8.69
C SER A 104 0.51 -17.30 9.71
N GLY A 105 -0.43 -16.36 9.54
CA GLY A 105 -0.53 -15.15 10.33
C GLY A 105 0.50 -14.07 9.96
N ALA A 106 1.25 -14.25 8.87
CA ALA A 106 2.30 -13.31 8.45
C ALA A 106 1.77 -11.91 8.15
N THR A 107 0.52 -11.77 7.69
CA THR A 107 -0.10 -10.50 7.33
C THR A 107 -0.79 -9.79 8.51
N ARG A 108 -0.85 -10.41 9.68
CA ARG A 108 -1.43 -9.80 10.89
C ARG A 108 -0.48 -8.78 11.50
N LEU A 109 -1.02 -7.90 12.34
CA LEU A 109 -0.19 -7.03 13.19
C LEU A 109 0.73 -7.90 14.06
N GLY A 110 2.02 -7.63 14.02
CA GLY A 110 3.07 -8.46 14.66
C GLY A 110 3.55 -9.64 13.80
N GLY A 111 2.97 -9.87 12.64
CA GLY A 111 3.45 -10.82 11.66
C GLY A 111 4.65 -10.30 10.85
N ARG A 112 5.15 -11.11 9.92
CA ARG A 112 6.33 -10.78 9.10
C ARG A 112 6.10 -9.56 8.20
N ILE A 113 4.91 -9.44 7.63
CA ILE A 113 4.53 -8.36 6.69
C ILE A 113 3.08 -7.92 6.96
N PRO A 114 2.83 -7.10 7.98
CA PRO A 114 1.49 -6.61 8.30
C PRO A 114 0.85 -5.89 7.13
N VAL A 115 -0.37 -6.28 6.80
CA VAL A 115 -1.16 -5.70 5.71
C VAL A 115 -2.41 -5.04 6.28
N ASN A 116 -2.77 -3.88 5.73
CA ASN A 116 -3.99 -3.15 6.08
C ASN A 116 -4.17 -2.96 7.59
N THR A 117 -3.11 -2.47 8.25
CA THR A 117 -3.14 -2.19 9.70
C THR A 117 -4.19 -1.14 10.07
N SER A 118 -4.57 -0.29 9.11
CA SER A 118 -5.68 0.65 9.24
C SER A 118 -7.06 -0.02 9.36
N GLY A 119 -7.15 -1.29 9.03
CA GLY A 119 -8.37 -2.08 8.85
C GLY A 119 -8.78 -2.29 7.40
N GLY A 120 -8.05 -1.67 6.45
CA GLY A 120 -8.36 -1.76 5.03
C GLY A 120 -9.74 -1.22 4.66
N LEU A 121 -10.14 -1.40 3.42
CA LEU A 121 -11.47 -1.02 2.92
C LEU A 121 -12.55 -1.94 3.48
N LEU A 122 -12.22 -3.23 3.66
CA LEU A 122 -13.16 -4.23 4.15
C LEU A 122 -13.66 -3.92 5.56
N ARG A 123 -12.82 -3.36 6.43
CA ARG A 123 -13.14 -3.12 7.83
C ARG A 123 -13.58 -1.70 8.12
N LYS A 124 -12.89 -0.70 7.55
CA LYS A 124 -13.20 0.74 7.81
C LYS A 124 -14.13 1.37 6.80
N GLY A 125 -14.47 0.66 5.72
CA GLY A 125 -15.24 1.20 4.60
C GLY A 125 -14.36 1.83 3.53
N HIS A 126 -14.99 2.15 2.40
CA HIS A 126 -14.34 2.68 1.21
C HIS A 126 -14.89 4.06 0.84
N PRO A 127 -14.40 5.15 1.44
CA PRO A 127 -14.63 6.50 0.93
C PRO A 127 -13.79 6.70 -0.33
N VAL A 128 -14.35 6.41 -1.50
CA VAL A 128 -13.66 6.20 -2.78
C VAL A 128 -12.62 7.29 -3.07
N GLY A 129 -12.98 8.56 -2.94
CA GLY A 129 -12.06 9.68 -3.21
C GLY A 129 -10.98 9.89 -2.13
N ALA A 130 -11.16 9.36 -0.92
CA ALA A 130 -10.23 9.56 0.20
C ALA A 130 -9.31 8.37 0.47
N THR A 131 -9.66 7.16 -0.01
CA THR A 131 -8.98 5.91 0.35
C THR A 131 -7.48 5.95 0.08
N GLY A 132 -7.05 6.37 -1.11
CA GLY A 132 -5.62 6.43 -1.45
C GLY A 132 -4.84 7.38 -0.53
N ALA A 133 -5.38 8.58 -0.26
CA ALA A 133 -4.75 9.49 0.69
C ALA A 133 -4.74 8.92 2.12
N ALA A 134 -5.78 8.19 2.53
CA ALA A 134 -5.85 7.55 3.85
C ALA A 134 -4.81 6.44 4.01
N GLN A 135 -4.49 5.68 2.96
CA GLN A 135 -3.38 4.72 2.96
C GLN A 135 -2.03 5.41 3.21
N ILE A 136 -1.79 6.54 2.54
CA ILE A 136 -0.57 7.34 2.75
C ILE A 136 -0.51 7.89 4.20
N VAL A 137 -1.65 8.33 4.75
CA VAL A 137 -1.73 8.77 6.16
C VAL A 137 -1.37 7.63 7.11
N GLU A 138 -1.96 6.44 6.94
CA GLU A 138 -1.65 5.30 7.80
C GLU A 138 -0.17 4.92 7.73
N LEU A 139 0.38 4.76 6.52
CA LEU A 139 1.80 4.46 6.35
C LEU A 139 2.70 5.54 6.96
N SER A 140 2.32 6.82 6.83
CA SER A 140 3.07 7.91 7.46
C SER A 140 3.07 7.79 8.99
N LEU A 141 1.93 7.45 9.59
CA LEU A 141 1.83 7.21 11.03
C LEU A 141 2.69 6.00 11.46
N GLN A 142 2.67 4.92 10.70
CA GLN A 142 3.47 3.72 10.94
C GLN A 142 4.97 4.03 10.91
N LEU A 143 5.43 4.71 9.87
CA LEU A 143 6.83 5.06 9.67
C LEU A 143 7.34 6.12 10.67
N GLN A 144 6.43 6.94 11.21
CA GLN A 144 6.74 7.91 12.26
C GLN A 144 6.68 7.34 13.68
N GLY A 145 6.25 6.08 13.87
CA GLY A 145 6.04 5.48 15.19
C GLY A 145 4.82 6.05 15.93
N ARG A 146 3.80 6.52 15.20
CA ARG A 146 2.62 7.23 15.72
C ARG A 146 1.29 6.51 15.49
N ALA A 147 1.32 5.26 15.05
CA ALA A 147 0.10 4.49 14.76
C ALA A 147 -0.61 3.94 16.02
N GLY A 148 -0.09 4.19 17.21
CA GLY A 148 -0.70 3.78 18.48
C GLY A 148 -0.83 2.25 18.58
N LYS A 149 -2.03 1.76 18.88
CA LYS A 149 -2.27 0.31 19.01
C LYS A 149 -2.10 -0.51 17.72
N ARG A 150 -2.03 0.16 16.57
CA ARG A 150 -1.81 -0.47 15.26
C ARG A 150 -0.33 -0.45 14.84
N GLN A 151 0.55 0.04 15.70
CA GLN A 151 1.96 0.24 15.39
C GLN A 151 2.65 -1.06 14.97
N VAL A 152 3.27 -1.05 13.82
CA VAL A 152 4.24 -2.05 13.38
C VAL A 152 5.61 -1.65 13.94
N GLU A 153 6.14 -2.49 14.83
CA GLU A 153 7.41 -2.20 15.49
C GLU A 153 8.56 -2.12 14.49
N GLY A 154 9.35 -1.07 14.63
CA GLY A 154 10.54 -0.87 13.79
C GLY A 154 10.24 -0.56 12.31
N ALA A 155 9.01 -0.16 11.95
CA ALA A 155 8.67 0.12 10.56
C ALA A 155 9.58 1.19 9.93
N THR A 156 10.16 0.87 8.78
CA THR A 156 11.08 1.73 8.03
C THR A 156 10.65 1.97 6.60
N VAL A 157 9.99 1.00 5.97
CA VAL A 157 9.52 1.05 4.59
C VAL A 157 8.06 0.59 4.53
N GLY A 158 7.21 1.35 3.89
CA GLY A 158 5.80 1.02 3.68
C GLY A 158 5.39 1.18 2.22
N LEU A 159 4.49 0.32 1.75
CA LEU A 159 3.96 0.35 0.40
C LEU A 159 2.46 0.60 0.42
N ALA A 160 2.00 1.58 -0.35
CA ALA A 160 0.59 1.81 -0.65
C ALA A 160 0.27 1.32 -2.07
N HIS A 161 -0.80 0.54 -2.20
CA HIS A 161 -1.37 0.14 -3.49
C HIS A 161 -2.83 0.56 -3.55
N ASN A 162 -3.20 1.33 -4.56
CA ASN A 162 -4.58 1.75 -4.80
C ASN A 162 -4.94 1.50 -6.25
N ALA A 163 -6.08 0.90 -6.51
CA ALA A 163 -6.54 0.54 -7.84
C ALA A 163 -8.00 0.92 -8.03
N GLY A 164 -8.40 1.17 -9.26
CA GLY A 164 -9.78 1.54 -9.57
C GLY A 164 -10.16 1.36 -11.03
N GLY A 165 -11.45 1.13 -11.23
CA GLY A 165 -12.02 0.86 -12.53
C GLY A 165 -11.64 -0.50 -13.09
N SER A 166 -12.16 -0.82 -14.28
CA SER A 166 -11.84 -2.05 -15.01
C SER A 166 -11.70 -1.74 -16.48
N LEU A 167 -10.72 -2.35 -17.12
CA LEU A 167 -10.49 -2.32 -18.56
C LEU A 167 -10.19 -3.75 -19.03
N GLY A 168 -11.21 -4.44 -19.55
CA GLY A 168 -11.09 -5.86 -19.86
C GLY A 168 -10.75 -6.68 -18.61
N LEU A 169 -9.62 -7.36 -18.62
CA LEU A 169 -9.11 -8.16 -17.51
C LEU A 169 -8.21 -7.37 -16.55
N ASP A 170 -7.86 -6.12 -16.89
CA ASP A 170 -6.98 -5.28 -16.10
C ASP A 170 -7.75 -4.23 -15.28
N THR A 171 -7.13 -3.63 -14.28
CA THR A 171 -7.64 -2.42 -13.63
C THR A 171 -7.44 -1.22 -14.57
N ALA A 172 -8.39 -0.27 -14.57
CA ALA A 172 -8.28 0.91 -15.44
C ALA A 172 -7.14 1.85 -15.00
N ALA A 173 -6.93 1.97 -13.69
CA ALA A 173 -5.83 2.75 -13.12
C ALA A 173 -5.32 2.12 -11.83
N THR A 174 -4.00 2.15 -11.62
CA THR A 174 -3.37 1.70 -10.40
C THR A 174 -2.24 2.66 -10.00
N VAL A 175 -2.20 3.00 -8.72
CA VAL A 175 -1.09 3.74 -8.12
C VAL A 175 -0.40 2.85 -7.11
N VAL A 176 0.92 2.76 -7.21
CA VAL A 176 1.76 2.15 -6.19
C VAL A 176 2.74 3.20 -5.70
N SER A 177 2.81 3.39 -4.39
CA SER A 177 3.73 4.35 -3.76
C SER A 177 4.53 3.67 -2.68
N LEU A 178 5.83 3.91 -2.67
CA LEU A 178 6.76 3.39 -1.68
C LEU A 178 7.26 4.55 -0.83
N LEU A 179 7.07 4.41 0.47
CA LEU A 179 7.42 5.41 1.48
C LEU A 179 8.49 4.86 2.41
N ALA A 180 9.40 5.72 2.86
CA ALA A 180 10.42 5.35 3.83
C ALA A 180 10.51 6.39 4.96
N ARG A 181 10.85 5.90 6.16
CA ARG A 181 11.25 6.77 7.27
C ARG A 181 12.49 7.55 6.86
N GLU A 182 12.50 8.84 7.13
CA GLU A 182 13.67 9.69 6.94
C GLU A 182 13.94 10.50 8.22
N ASN A 183 15.14 10.36 8.77
CA ASN A 183 15.61 11.19 9.85
C ASN A 183 16.26 12.43 9.23
N LEU A 184 15.61 13.56 9.38
CA LEU A 184 16.12 14.86 8.96
C LEU A 184 16.95 15.43 10.12
N SER A 185 18.21 14.97 10.25
CA SER A 185 19.19 15.53 11.17
C SER A 185 20.13 16.51 10.48
#